data_74c4c5d58098113f03e4a1487509f5a1
#
_entry.id   74c4c5d58098113f03e4a1487509f5a1
#
_cell.length_a   1.000
_cell.length_b   1.000
_cell.length_c   1.000
_cell.angle_alpha   90.00
_cell.angle_beta   90.00
_cell.angle_gamma   90.00
#
_symmetry.space_group_name_H-M   'P 1'
#
loop_
_entity.id
_entity.type
_entity.pdbx_description
1 polymer ?
#
loop_
_entity_poly.entity_id
_entity_poly.type
_entity_poly.pdbx_seq_one_letter_code
_entity_poly.pdbx_strand_id
1 'polypeptide(L)'
;MRSEKSVLYSLILCAALLSGAAFAQAQEDAASAAHRLVVRCGLSVQLRSIPQGFSEQSKQMRGQMPNTLIAALEEAGKEAFRPDLLQDEVERILAGSMKVAAMKQAIAWLETDVGRRVTLAEEVASVTMDEAALKKYAATAKAPSARRVKVLQDILGVTNGVETTATVMEAMALGVALGIDSTQPVQKRAGPALLRAQIRKAMPPEKIKEMVRQRMPGVFAYTYRDLSDADLAAYVDFLRGPAGKGYNDAMMEALSQALVAASMRMGQLLEPAGSKQPA
;
A
#
# COMPACT_ATOMS: atom_id res chain seq x y z
N MET A 1 -45.58 -26.48 35.42
CA MET A 1 -44.86 -26.64 34.16
C MET A 1 -44.77 -25.37 33.27
N ARG A 2 -45.04 -24.16 33.76
CA ARG A 2 -44.89 -22.89 32.98
C ARG A 2 -43.66 -22.05 33.38
N SER A 3 -42.96 -22.38 34.47
CA SER A 3 -41.83 -21.58 34.98
C SER A 3 -40.46 -21.87 34.34
N GLU A 4 -40.20 -23.12 33.93
CA GLU A 4 -38.87 -23.52 33.46
C GLU A 4 -38.54 -23.05 32.05
N LYS A 5 -39.54 -22.95 31.17
CA LYS A 5 -39.35 -22.46 29.79
C LYS A 5 -38.99 -20.98 29.72
N SER A 6 -39.53 -20.16 30.65
CA SER A 6 -39.29 -18.71 30.72
C SER A 6 -37.84 -18.41 31.16
N VAL A 7 -37.26 -19.20 32.06
CA VAL A 7 -35.87 -19.03 32.53
C VAL A 7 -34.88 -19.45 31.43
N LEU A 8 -35.19 -20.51 30.66
CA LEU A 8 -34.33 -20.96 29.57
C LEU A 8 -34.26 -19.94 28.43
N TYR A 9 -35.38 -19.31 28.04
CA TYR A 9 -35.40 -18.23 27.05
C TYR A 9 -34.65 -16.98 27.49
N SER A 10 -34.72 -16.60 28.77
CA SER A 10 -33.97 -15.47 29.34
C SER A 10 -32.48 -15.72 29.32
N LEU A 11 -32.03 -16.96 29.62
CA LEU A 11 -30.59 -17.32 29.56
C LEU A 11 -30.04 -17.36 28.16
N ILE A 12 -30.81 -17.83 27.16
CA ILE A 12 -30.38 -17.83 25.75
C ILE A 12 -30.31 -16.39 25.19
N LEU A 13 -31.26 -15.52 25.57
CA LEU A 13 -31.24 -14.12 25.16
C LEU A 13 -30.07 -13.34 25.77
N CYS A 14 -29.75 -13.58 27.05
CA CYS A 14 -28.57 -12.98 27.71
C CYS A 14 -27.27 -13.47 27.10
N ALA A 15 -27.14 -14.76 26.74
CA ALA A 15 -25.96 -15.30 26.08
C ALA A 15 -25.74 -14.70 24.68
N ALA A 16 -26.81 -14.47 23.92
CA ALA A 16 -26.74 -13.81 22.60
C ALA A 16 -26.35 -12.34 22.70
N LEU A 17 -26.82 -11.62 23.71
CA LEU A 17 -26.47 -10.21 23.94
C LEU A 17 -25.02 -10.05 24.42
N LEU A 18 -24.53 -10.95 25.27
CA LEU A 18 -23.14 -10.97 25.74
C LEU A 18 -22.18 -11.33 24.59
N SER A 19 -22.57 -12.24 23.69
CA SER A 19 -21.78 -12.58 22.52
C SER A 19 -21.69 -11.42 21.53
N GLY A 20 -22.78 -10.69 21.31
CA GLY A 20 -22.81 -9.50 20.46
C GLY A 20 -21.93 -8.36 20.99
N ALA A 21 -21.98 -8.09 22.29
CA ALA A 21 -21.14 -7.07 22.92
C ALA A 21 -19.64 -7.45 22.88
N ALA A 22 -19.29 -8.69 23.09
CA ALA A 22 -17.91 -9.17 23.01
C ALA A 22 -17.37 -9.11 21.56
N PHE A 23 -18.22 -9.41 20.57
CA PHE A 23 -17.85 -9.26 19.16
C PHE A 23 -17.64 -7.79 18.76
N ALA A 24 -18.53 -6.89 19.19
CA ALA A 24 -18.41 -5.46 18.94
C ALA A 24 -17.13 -4.88 19.58
N GLN A 25 -16.84 -5.25 20.83
CA GLN A 25 -15.63 -4.83 21.54
C GLN A 25 -14.37 -5.37 20.86
N ALA A 26 -14.35 -6.64 20.43
CA ALA A 26 -13.22 -7.22 19.71
C ALA A 26 -12.98 -6.54 18.34
N GLN A 27 -14.03 -6.13 17.68
CA GLN A 27 -13.98 -5.38 16.41
C GLN A 27 -13.44 -3.96 16.63
N GLU A 28 -13.88 -3.27 17.68
CA GLU A 28 -13.39 -1.94 18.06
C GLU A 28 -11.90 -1.99 18.47
N ASP A 29 -11.50 -3.01 19.23
CA ASP A 29 -10.09 -3.24 19.59
C ASP A 29 -9.22 -3.50 18.36
N ALA A 30 -9.73 -4.24 17.37
CA ALA A 30 -9.01 -4.52 16.11
C ALA A 30 -8.85 -3.27 15.25
N ALA A 31 -9.90 -2.46 15.09
CA ALA A 31 -9.86 -1.20 14.35
C ALA A 31 -8.90 -0.19 15.00
N SER A 32 -8.96 -0.05 16.34
CA SER A 32 -8.03 0.81 17.08
C SER A 32 -6.58 0.36 16.97
N ALA A 33 -6.32 -0.96 17.01
CA ALA A 33 -4.97 -1.49 16.83
C ALA A 33 -4.45 -1.29 15.40
N ALA A 34 -5.29 -1.47 14.38
CA ALA A 34 -4.95 -1.23 12.99
C ALA A 34 -4.62 0.25 12.74
N HIS A 35 -5.45 1.16 13.22
CA HIS A 35 -5.17 2.60 13.15
C HIS A 35 -3.83 2.96 13.80
N ARG A 36 -3.57 2.48 15.02
CA ARG A 36 -2.29 2.72 15.69
C ARG A 36 -1.12 2.17 14.90
N LEU A 37 -1.25 0.98 14.31
CA LEU A 37 -0.20 0.37 13.49
C LEU A 37 0.10 1.23 12.26
N VAL A 38 -0.92 1.67 11.52
CA VAL A 38 -0.80 2.52 10.32
C VAL A 38 -0.12 3.87 10.65
N VAL A 39 -0.47 4.46 11.81
CA VAL A 39 0.17 5.70 12.27
C VAL A 39 1.62 5.44 12.69
N ARG A 40 1.89 4.37 13.47
CA ARG A 40 3.22 4.09 14.01
C ARG A 40 4.25 3.63 12.99
N CYS A 41 3.81 3.00 11.91
CA CYS A 41 4.71 2.65 10.79
C CYS A 41 4.91 3.77 9.77
N GLY A 42 4.36 4.97 10.01
CA GLY A 42 4.52 6.13 9.12
C GLY A 42 3.71 6.06 7.83
N LEU A 43 2.88 5.03 7.63
CA LEU A 43 2.10 4.89 6.39
C LEU A 43 1.16 6.08 6.16
N SER A 44 0.55 6.62 7.21
CA SER A 44 -0.28 7.83 7.12
C SER A 44 0.45 9.03 6.48
N VAL A 45 1.76 9.17 6.72
CA VAL A 45 2.60 10.22 6.09
C VAL A 45 2.87 9.86 4.64
N GLN A 46 3.24 8.61 4.38
CA GLN A 46 3.56 8.10 3.03
C GLN A 46 2.35 8.22 2.09
N LEU A 47 1.15 7.87 2.54
CA LEU A 47 -0.07 7.98 1.74
C LEU A 47 -0.38 9.43 1.34
N ARG A 48 -0.09 10.41 2.18
CA ARG A 48 -0.27 11.84 1.86
C ARG A 48 0.63 12.34 0.73
N SER A 49 1.74 11.67 0.43
CA SER A 49 2.62 12.03 -0.68
C SER A 49 2.15 11.52 -2.04
N ILE A 50 1.22 10.54 -2.10
CA ILE A 50 0.76 9.92 -3.35
C ILE A 50 0.16 10.92 -4.35
N PRO A 51 -0.76 11.83 -3.97
CA PRO A 51 -1.34 12.79 -4.92
C PRO A 51 -0.29 13.72 -5.55
N GLN A 52 0.78 14.07 -4.82
CA GLN A 52 1.88 14.84 -5.37
C GLN A 52 2.64 14.05 -6.44
N GLY A 53 2.81 12.74 -6.26
CA GLY A 53 3.41 11.85 -7.26
C GLY A 53 2.66 11.89 -8.60
N PHE A 54 1.32 11.92 -8.59
CA PHE A 54 0.53 12.09 -9.82
C PHE A 54 0.81 13.41 -10.53
N SER A 55 0.90 14.51 -9.80
CA SER A 55 1.23 15.81 -10.38
C SER A 55 2.63 15.84 -11.01
N GLU A 56 3.63 15.23 -10.38
CA GLU A 56 4.97 15.15 -10.94
C GLU A 56 5.01 14.24 -12.17
N GLN A 57 4.32 13.12 -12.15
CA GLN A 57 4.24 12.22 -13.30
C GLN A 57 3.51 12.86 -14.49
N SER A 58 2.45 13.62 -14.22
CA SER A 58 1.71 14.38 -15.24
C SER A 58 2.62 15.39 -15.95
N LYS A 59 3.52 16.06 -15.23
CA LYS A 59 4.50 16.97 -15.83
C LYS A 59 5.45 16.26 -16.80
N GLN A 60 5.87 15.04 -16.47
CA GLN A 60 6.77 14.23 -17.33
C GLN A 60 6.07 13.71 -18.59
N MET A 61 4.74 13.58 -18.58
CA MET A 61 3.95 13.14 -19.74
C MET A 61 3.65 14.26 -20.73
N ARG A 62 3.92 15.52 -20.38
CA ARG A 62 3.68 16.66 -21.27
C ARG A 62 4.49 16.53 -22.57
N GLY A 63 3.81 16.72 -23.69
CA GLY A 63 4.38 16.53 -25.02
C GLY A 63 4.39 15.09 -25.54
N GLN A 64 4.05 14.10 -24.69
CA GLN A 64 3.90 12.71 -25.11
C GLN A 64 2.44 12.31 -25.31
N MET A 65 1.52 13.03 -24.66
CA MET A 65 0.07 12.80 -24.70
C MET A 65 -0.67 14.14 -24.79
N PRO A 66 -1.94 14.15 -25.27
CA PRO A 66 -2.77 15.35 -25.25
C PRO A 66 -2.94 15.90 -23.82
N ASN A 67 -2.82 17.22 -23.66
CA ASN A 67 -2.93 17.87 -22.35
C ASN A 67 -4.28 17.61 -21.65
N THR A 68 -5.37 17.46 -22.41
CA THR A 68 -6.70 17.11 -21.87
C THR A 68 -6.70 15.73 -21.21
N LEU A 69 -6.02 14.75 -21.80
CA LEU A 69 -5.89 13.41 -21.23
C LEU A 69 -4.99 13.43 -19.98
N ILE A 70 -3.88 14.18 -20.02
CA ILE A 70 -3.01 14.36 -18.84
C ILE A 70 -3.80 14.96 -17.68
N ALA A 71 -4.59 16.02 -17.92
CA ALA A 71 -5.41 16.66 -16.90
C ALA A 71 -6.47 15.69 -16.34
N ALA A 72 -7.11 14.90 -17.20
CA ALA A 72 -8.08 13.89 -16.76
C ALA A 72 -7.44 12.79 -15.90
N LEU A 73 -6.24 12.30 -16.28
CA LEU A 73 -5.48 11.33 -15.50
C LEU A 73 -5.04 11.89 -14.14
N GLU A 74 -4.61 13.15 -14.10
CA GLU A 74 -4.18 13.83 -12.87
C GLU A 74 -5.37 14.00 -11.92
N GLU A 75 -6.51 14.47 -12.40
CA GLU A 75 -7.72 14.66 -11.61
C GLU A 75 -8.28 13.33 -11.09
N ALA A 76 -8.44 12.35 -11.97
CA ALA A 76 -8.89 11.02 -11.60
C ALA A 76 -7.94 10.36 -10.60
N GLY A 77 -6.62 10.54 -10.77
CA GLY A 77 -5.62 10.03 -9.84
C GLY A 77 -5.71 10.67 -8.47
N LYS A 78 -5.82 12.00 -8.38
CA LYS A 78 -5.96 12.71 -7.10
C LYS A 78 -7.21 12.30 -6.34
N GLU A 79 -8.34 12.15 -7.04
CA GLU A 79 -9.60 11.74 -6.41
C GLU A 79 -9.59 10.26 -6.00
N ALA A 80 -9.12 9.37 -6.87
CA ALA A 80 -9.12 7.94 -6.60
C ALA A 80 -8.14 7.53 -5.49
N PHE A 81 -6.99 8.20 -5.41
CA PHE A 81 -5.93 7.92 -4.44
C PHE A 81 -5.90 8.92 -3.28
N ARG A 82 -7.05 9.43 -2.89
CA ARG A 82 -7.17 10.26 -1.70
C ARG A 82 -6.58 9.56 -0.48
N PRO A 83 -5.70 10.23 0.29
CA PRO A 83 -5.00 9.60 1.42
C PRO A 83 -5.91 9.05 2.50
N ASP A 84 -7.02 9.75 2.79
CA ASP A 84 -8.03 9.31 3.75
C ASP A 84 -8.68 7.99 3.31
N LEU A 85 -9.13 7.88 2.05
CA LEU A 85 -9.74 6.66 1.53
C LEU A 85 -8.76 5.48 1.51
N LEU A 86 -7.50 5.74 1.17
CA LEU A 86 -6.45 4.70 1.21
C LEU A 86 -6.17 4.24 2.63
N GLN A 87 -6.08 5.17 3.58
CA GLN A 87 -5.82 4.86 4.97
C GLN A 87 -6.97 4.04 5.57
N ASP A 88 -8.21 4.49 5.39
CA ASP A 88 -9.40 3.79 5.87
C ASP A 88 -9.48 2.35 5.33
N GLU A 89 -9.17 2.17 4.04
CA GLU A 89 -9.18 0.84 3.41
C GLU A 89 -8.08 -0.06 3.97
N VAL A 90 -6.84 0.45 4.14
CA VAL A 90 -5.74 -0.31 4.76
C VAL A 90 -6.09 -0.68 6.19
N GLU A 91 -6.60 0.24 7.00
CA GLU A 91 -6.99 -0.01 8.39
C GLU A 91 -8.11 -1.06 8.47
N ARG A 92 -9.11 -0.97 7.60
CA ARG A 92 -10.20 -1.95 7.51
C ARG A 92 -9.69 -3.35 7.18
N ILE A 93 -8.76 -3.47 6.22
CA ILE A 93 -8.19 -4.76 5.82
C ILE A 93 -7.35 -5.35 6.95
N LEU A 94 -6.48 -4.54 7.58
CA LEU A 94 -5.66 -4.97 8.71
C LEU A 94 -6.51 -5.42 9.89
N ALA A 95 -7.56 -4.68 10.23
CA ALA A 95 -8.49 -5.04 11.31
C ALA A 95 -9.19 -6.39 11.05
N GLY A 96 -9.46 -6.72 9.78
CA GLY A 96 -10.09 -7.98 9.39
C GLY A 96 -9.12 -9.15 9.21
N SER A 97 -7.84 -8.91 8.94
CA SER A 97 -6.87 -9.96 8.56
C SER A 97 -5.77 -10.21 9.58
N MET A 98 -5.39 -9.21 10.38
CA MET A 98 -4.29 -9.32 11.33
C MET A 98 -4.80 -9.42 12.78
N LYS A 99 -4.27 -10.40 13.54
CA LYS A 99 -4.63 -10.54 14.96
C LYS A 99 -4.17 -9.33 15.78
N VAL A 100 -5.00 -8.84 16.69
CA VAL A 100 -4.68 -7.69 17.57
C VAL A 100 -3.36 -7.89 18.32
N ALA A 101 -3.10 -9.10 18.82
CA ALA A 101 -1.83 -9.41 19.49
C ALA A 101 -0.60 -9.23 18.58
N ALA A 102 -0.72 -9.63 17.29
CA ALA A 102 0.35 -9.45 16.31
C ALA A 102 0.56 -7.97 15.95
N MET A 103 -0.52 -7.20 15.81
CA MET A 103 -0.43 -5.74 15.63
C MET A 103 0.29 -5.08 16.81
N LYS A 104 -0.08 -5.44 18.05
CA LYS A 104 0.58 -4.92 19.27
C LYS A 104 2.07 -5.26 19.31
N GLN A 105 2.48 -6.46 18.89
CA GLN A 105 3.90 -6.84 18.83
C GLN A 105 4.67 -5.99 17.79
N ALA A 106 4.09 -5.76 16.60
CA ALA A 106 4.68 -4.90 15.60
C ALA A 106 4.80 -3.44 16.10
N ILE A 107 3.72 -2.90 16.70
CA ILE A 107 3.72 -1.57 17.31
C ILE A 107 4.81 -1.43 18.37
N ALA A 108 4.96 -2.42 19.25
CA ALA A 108 5.98 -2.39 20.28
C ALA A 108 7.41 -2.28 19.70
N TRP A 109 7.70 -2.95 18.58
CA TRP A 109 8.98 -2.79 17.90
C TRP A 109 9.12 -1.42 17.23
N LEU A 110 8.09 -0.95 16.52
CA LEU A 110 8.07 0.38 15.88
C LEU A 110 8.24 1.52 16.90
N GLU A 111 7.83 1.30 18.15
CA GLU A 111 8.00 2.25 19.27
C GLU A 111 9.37 2.17 19.95
N THR A 112 10.26 1.25 19.56
CA THR A 112 11.68 1.26 20.00
C THR A 112 12.44 2.45 19.37
N ASP A 113 13.61 2.76 19.90
CA ASP A 113 14.44 3.85 19.32
C ASP A 113 14.86 3.55 17.88
N VAL A 114 15.17 2.29 17.58
CA VAL A 114 15.51 1.86 16.21
C VAL A 114 14.27 1.94 15.32
N GLY A 115 13.14 1.39 15.76
CA GLY A 115 11.89 1.41 14.99
C GLY A 115 11.46 2.82 14.63
N ARG A 116 11.51 3.75 15.58
CA ARG A 116 11.21 5.17 15.32
C ARG A 116 12.17 5.80 14.31
N ARG A 117 13.48 5.51 14.37
CA ARG A 117 14.44 6.05 13.38
C ARG A 117 14.18 5.47 11.98
N VAL A 118 13.88 4.18 11.86
CA VAL A 118 13.53 3.55 10.58
C VAL A 118 12.27 4.20 10.01
N THR A 119 11.19 4.28 10.79
CA THR A 119 9.94 4.92 10.37
C THR A 119 10.16 6.36 9.92
N LEU A 120 10.92 7.16 10.71
CA LEU A 120 11.21 8.55 10.34
C LEU A 120 11.98 8.65 9.02
N ALA A 121 12.95 7.76 8.78
CA ALA A 121 13.70 7.74 7.52
C ALA A 121 12.78 7.44 6.32
N GLU A 122 11.84 6.52 6.47
CA GLU A 122 10.86 6.17 5.45
C GLU A 122 9.84 7.30 5.21
N GLU A 123 9.36 7.96 6.27
CA GLU A 123 8.50 9.14 6.18
C GLU A 123 9.20 10.29 5.45
N VAL A 124 10.42 10.63 5.86
CA VAL A 124 11.20 11.70 5.23
C VAL A 124 11.45 11.38 3.76
N ALA A 125 11.82 10.14 3.44
CA ALA A 125 12.04 9.73 2.07
C ALA A 125 10.76 9.87 1.22
N SER A 126 9.59 9.50 1.75
CA SER A 126 8.32 9.57 1.03
C SER A 126 7.93 10.99 0.59
N VAL A 127 8.39 12.01 1.32
CA VAL A 127 8.09 13.43 1.03
C VAL A 127 9.22 14.12 0.24
N THR A 128 10.46 13.63 0.37
CA THR A 128 11.64 14.31 -0.20
C THR A 128 12.24 13.63 -1.40
N MET A 129 11.83 12.39 -1.69
CA MET A 129 12.38 11.59 -2.78
C MET A 129 11.65 11.89 -4.09
N ASP A 130 12.37 12.53 -4.99
CA ASP A 130 12.03 12.66 -6.39
C ASP A 130 13.21 12.24 -7.28
N GLU A 131 13.06 12.29 -8.57
CA GLU A 131 14.11 11.92 -9.52
C GLU A 131 15.34 12.83 -9.41
N ALA A 132 15.15 14.14 -9.12
CA ALA A 132 16.24 15.09 -8.94
C ALA A 132 17.00 14.81 -7.65
N ALA A 133 16.31 14.53 -6.55
CA ALA A 133 16.92 14.16 -5.26
C ALA A 133 17.73 12.87 -5.37
N LEU A 134 17.20 11.84 -6.05
CA LEU A 134 17.92 10.58 -6.28
C LEU A 134 19.17 10.80 -7.14
N LYS A 135 19.09 11.56 -8.23
CA LYS A 135 20.25 11.92 -9.08
C LYS A 135 21.29 12.70 -8.30
N LYS A 136 20.87 13.71 -7.53
CA LYS A 136 21.76 14.50 -6.69
C LYS A 136 22.45 13.61 -5.65
N TYR A 137 21.72 12.76 -4.97
CA TYR A 137 22.27 11.83 -3.99
C TYR A 137 23.29 10.88 -4.66
N ALA A 138 22.94 10.25 -5.77
CA ALA A 138 23.86 9.37 -6.50
C ALA A 138 25.15 10.06 -6.95
N ALA A 139 25.08 11.34 -7.31
CA ALA A 139 26.24 12.12 -7.73
C ALA A 139 27.15 12.57 -6.55
N THR A 140 26.61 12.70 -5.34
CA THR A 140 27.31 13.29 -4.18
C THR A 140 27.61 12.29 -3.06
N ALA A 141 26.89 11.17 -3.00
CA ALA A 141 27.11 10.16 -1.96
C ALA A 141 28.41 9.41 -2.19
N LYS A 142 29.10 9.13 -1.08
CA LYS A 142 30.24 8.20 -1.10
C LYS A 142 29.74 6.79 -1.44
N ALA A 143 30.56 6.03 -2.15
CA ALA A 143 30.28 4.63 -2.40
C ALA A 143 30.01 3.89 -1.08
N PRO A 144 28.89 3.16 -0.97
CA PRO A 144 28.57 2.45 0.26
C PRO A 144 29.58 1.33 0.52
N SER A 145 29.84 1.03 1.78
CA SER A 145 30.65 -0.14 2.17
C SER A 145 29.99 -1.44 1.72
N ALA A 146 30.79 -2.50 1.55
CA ALA A 146 30.24 -3.84 1.23
C ALA A 146 29.22 -4.31 2.28
N ARG A 147 29.45 -3.98 3.56
CA ARG A 147 28.50 -4.25 4.66
C ARG A 147 27.19 -3.51 4.45
N ARG A 148 27.25 -2.22 4.08
CA ARG A 148 26.06 -1.39 3.79
C ARG A 148 25.26 -1.96 2.64
N VAL A 149 25.92 -2.29 1.53
CA VAL A 149 25.28 -2.91 0.36
C VAL A 149 24.55 -4.19 0.77
N LYS A 150 25.26 -5.06 1.52
CA LYS A 150 24.67 -6.33 1.97
C LYS A 150 23.40 -6.14 2.80
N VAL A 151 23.41 -5.25 3.79
CA VAL A 151 22.25 -5.07 4.67
C VAL A 151 21.05 -4.48 3.90
N LEU A 152 21.27 -3.58 2.92
CA LEU A 152 20.19 -3.08 2.06
C LEU A 152 19.63 -4.18 1.14
N GLN A 153 20.49 -5.07 0.64
CA GLN A 153 20.05 -6.26 -0.11
C GLN A 153 19.26 -7.23 0.78
N ASP A 154 19.68 -7.41 2.03
CA ASP A 154 18.95 -8.23 3.00
C ASP A 154 17.53 -7.68 3.26
N ILE A 155 17.35 -6.35 3.41
CA ILE A 155 16.01 -5.72 3.52
C ILE A 155 15.18 -6.04 2.27
N LEU A 156 15.73 -5.83 1.08
CA LEU A 156 15.04 -6.11 -0.18
C LEU A 156 14.61 -7.58 -0.30
N GLY A 157 15.49 -8.48 0.16
CA GLY A 157 15.23 -9.93 0.14
C GLY A 157 14.15 -10.34 1.14
N VAL A 158 14.23 -9.90 2.42
CA VAL A 158 13.29 -10.33 3.46
C VAL A 158 11.88 -9.76 3.25
N THR A 159 11.77 -8.62 2.57
CA THR A 159 10.48 -8.01 2.20
C THR A 159 9.93 -8.55 0.87
N ASN A 160 10.69 -9.40 0.17
CA ASN A 160 10.37 -9.82 -1.20
C ASN A 160 10.07 -8.65 -2.14
N GLY A 161 10.79 -7.53 -1.94
CA GLY A 161 10.44 -6.20 -2.43
C GLY A 161 10.32 -6.11 -3.96
N VAL A 162 11.12 -6.88 -4.72
CA VAL A 162 11.06 -6.88 -6.19
C VAL A 162 9.77 -7.49 -6.70
N GLU A 163 9.47 -8.71 -6.24
CA GLU A 163 8.29 -9.46 -6.66
C GLU A 163 7.02 -8.77 -6.22
N THR A 164 6.98 -8.29 -4.97
CA THR A 164 5.83 -7.58 -4.41
C THR A 164 5.56 -6.28 -5.19
N THR A 165 6.58 -5.45 -5.43
CA THR A 165 6.42 -4.21 -6.18
C THR A 165 5.94 -4.49 -7.61
N ALA A 166 6.52 -5.46 -8.30
CA ALA A 166 6.12 -5.82 -9.66
C ALA A 166 4.66 -6.33 -9.72
N THR A 167 4.27 -7.16 -8.75
CA THR A 167 2.89 -7.67 -8.64
C THR A 167 1.89 -6.55 -8.39
N VAL A 168 2.21 -5.61 -7.49
CA VAL A 168 1.35 -4.46 -7.21
C VAL A 168 1.21 -3.56 -8.45
N MET A 169 2.30 -3.30 -9.17
CA MET A 169 2.25 -2.50 -10.41
C MET A 169 1.36 -3.15 -11.49
N GLU A 170 1.48 -4.47 -11.71
CA GLU A 170 0.60 -5.21 -12.63
C GLU A 170 -0.86 -5.13 -12.17
N ALA A 171 -1.11 -5.33 -10.88
CA ALA A 171 -2.46 -5.33 -10.31
C ALA A 171 -3.11 -3.94 -10.38
N MET A 172 -2.35 -2.85 -10.15
CA MET A 172 -2.84 -1.48 -10.30
C MET A 172 -3.18 -1.17 -11.76
N ALA A 173 -2.33 -1.56 -12.71
CA ALA A 173 -2.62 -1.38 -14.15
C ALA A 173 -3.90 -2.14 -14.56
N LEU A 174 -4.07 -3.36 -14.06
CA LEU A 174 -5.30 -4.13 -14.27
C LEU A 174 -6.51 -3.46 -13.59
N GLY A 175 -6.34 -2.92 -12.40
CA GLY A 175 -7.38 -2.16 -11.70
C GLY A 175 -7.90 -1.00 -12.53
N VAL A 176 -7.02 -0.15 -13.06
CA VAL A 176 -7.41 0.96 -13.96
C VAL A 176 -8.15 0.44 -15.18
N ALA A 177 -7.63 -0.60 -15.85
CA ALA A 177 -8.26 -1.17 -17.04
C ALA A 177 -9.65 -1.75 -16.73
N LEU A 178 -9.82 -2.44 -15.60
CA LEU A 178 -11.12 -2.96 -15.14
C LEU A 178 -12.08 -1.85 -14.78
N GLY A 179 -11.58 -0.76 -14.18
CA GLY A 179 -12.37 0.41 -13.88
C GLY A 179 -12.96 1.01 -15.17
N ILE A 180 -12.13 1.24 -16.18
CA ILE A 180 -12.56 1.73 -17.51
C ILE A 180 -13.54 0.73 -18.16
N ASP A 181 -13.23 -0.58 -18.14
CA ASP A 181 -14.08 -1.62 -18.72
C ASP A 181 -15.47 -1.67 -18.07
N SER A 182 -15.54 -1.41 -16.74
CA SER A 182 -16.78 -1.42 -15.99
C SER A 182 -17.77 -0.31 -16.40
N THR A 183 -17.28 0.78 -16.97
CA THR A 183 -18.12 1.88 -17.48
C THR A 183 -18.72 1.58 -18.86
N GLN A 184 -18.21 0.54 -19.56
CA GLN A 184 -18.73 0.14 -20.87
C GLN A 184 -20.04 -0.66 -20.73
N PRO A 185 -20.92 -0.61 -21.76
CA PRO A 185 -22.05 -1.56 -21.86
C PRO A 185 -21.58 -3.02 -21.71
N VAL A 186 -22.33 -3.85 -21.00
CA VAL A 186 -21.93 -5.23 -20.66
C VAL A 186 -21.47 -6.02 -21.89
N GLN A 187 -22.13 -5.82 -23.06
CA GLN A 187 -21.81 -6.50 -24.31
C GLN A 187 -20.47 -6.08 -24.94
N LYS A 188 -19.90 -4.94 -24.48
CA LYS A 188 -18.62 -4.38 -24.98
C LYS A 188 -17.46 -4.60 -24.01
N ARG A 189 -17.72 -5.17 -22.83
CA ARG A 189 -16.69 -5.42 -21.83
C ARG A 189 -15.73 -6.51 -22.27
N ALA A 190 -14.44 -6.18 -22.17
CA ALA A 190 -13.36 -7.12 -22.49
C ALA A 190 -13.20 -8.21 -21.41
N GLY A 191 -13.46 -7.86 -20.17
CA GLY A 191 -13.33 -8.74 -19.01
C GLY A 191 -11.90 -8.97 -18.53
N PRO A 192 -11.75 -9.50 -17.28
CA PRO A 192 -10.46 -9.52 -16.58
C PRO A 192 -9.37 -10.32 -17.30
N ALA A 193 -9.72 -11.46 -17.94
CA ALA A 193 -8.74 -12.33 -18.58
C ALA A 193 -8.08 -11.67 -19.79
N LEU A 194 -8.88 -11.04 -20.66
CA LEU A 194 -8.37 -10.35 -21.85
C LEU A 194 -7.56 -9.11 -21.46
N LEU A 195 -8.05 -8.31 -20.53
CA LEU A 195 -7.34 -7.12 -20.04
C LEU A 195 -6.00 -7.49 -19.42
N ARG A 196 -5.94 -8.53 -18.60
CA ARG A 196 -4.67 -9.02 -18.04
C ARG A 196 -3.69 -9.47 -19.12
N ALA A 197 -4.16 -10.18 -20.13
CA ALA A 197 -3.32 -10.59 -21.25
C ALA A 197 -2.75 -9.40 -22.03
N GLN A 198 -3.56 -8.36 -22.27
CA GLN A 198 -3.12 -7.13 -22.92
C GLN A 198 -2.08 -6.37 -22.09
N ILE A 199 -2.30 -6.24 -20.77
CA ILE A 199 -1.35 -5.59 -19.84
C ILE A 199 -0.02 -6.35 -19.84
N ARG A 200 -0.03 -7.67 -19.69
CA ARG A 200 1.21 -8.49 -19.69
C ARG A 200 1.95 -8.43 -21.03
N LYS A 201 1.24 -8.27 -22.13
CA LYS A 201 1.86 -8.03 -23.45
C LYS A 201 2.53 -6.67 -23.51
N ALA A 202 1.87 -5.62 -23.01
CA ALA A 202 2.40 -4.24 -23.01
C ALA A 202 3.52 -4.05 -21.96
N MET A 203 3.35 -4.64 -20.78
CA MET A 203 4.27 -4.58 -19.64
C MET A 203 4.60 -6.00 -19.18
N PRO A 204 5.54 -6.70 -19.81
CA PRO A 204 5.92 -8.04 -19.40
C PRO A 204 6.42 -8.06 -17.95
N PRO A 205 5.98 -8.99 -17.09
CA PRO A 205 6.34 -9.04 -15.68
C PRO A 205 7.86 -9.03 -15.42
N GLU A 206 8.63 -9.72 -16.24
CA GLU A 206 10.09 -9.75 -16.09
C GLU A 206 10.76 -8.41 -16.39
N LYS A 207 10.21 -7.60 -17.30
CA LYS A 207 10.69 -6.23 -17.54
C LYS A 207 10.38 -5.31 -16.35
N ILE A 208 9.21 -5.47 -15.74
CA ILE A 208 8.86 -4.72 -14.51
C ILE A 208 9.82 -5.10 -13.39
N LYS A 209 10.04 -6.39 -13.16
CA LYS A 209 10.98 -6.87 -12.14
C LYS A 209 12.41 -6.36 -12.37
N GLU A 210 12.87 -6.37 -13.61
CA GLU A 210 14.21 -5.87 -13.95
C GLU A 210 14.32 -4.36 -13.66
N MET A 211 13.33 -3.57 -14.05
CA MET A 211 13.26 -2.13 -13.73
C MET A 211 13.29 -1.91 -12.21
N VAL A 212 12.53 -2.70 -11.44
CA VAL A 212 12.51 -2.62 -9.99
C VAL A 212 13.88 -2.99 -9.40
N ARG A 213 14.49 -4.09 -9.85
CA ARG A 213 15.84 -4.50 -9.40
C ARG A 213 16.89 -3.43 -9.62
N GLN A 214 16.81 -2.72 -10.74
CA GLN A 214 17.76 -1.65 -11.07
C GLN A 214 17.54 -0.40 -10.21
N ARG A 215 16.29 -0.07 -9.90
CA ARG A 215 15.94 1.16 -9.19
C ARG A 215 16.02 1.03 -7.67
N MET A 216 15.57 -0.09 -7.10
CA MET A 216 15.42 -0.27 -5.65
C MET A 216 16.70 -0.06 -4.83
N PRO A 217 17.90 -0.48 -5.26
CA PRO A 217 19.12 -0.20 -4.50
C PRO A 217 19.37 1.29 -4.27
N GLY A 218 19.13 2.12 -5.28
CA GLY A 218 19.24 3.58 -5.17
C GLY A 218 18.19 4.19 -4.25
N VAL A 219 16.94 3.71 -4.36
CA VAL A 219 15.84 4.12 -3.48
C VAL A 219 16.16 3.79 -2.03
N PHE A 220 16.58 2.57 -1.72
CA PHE A 220 16.93 2.16 -0.36
C PHE A 220 18.16 2.89 0.18
N ALA A 221 19.18 3.10 -0.66
CA ALA A 221 20.35 3.87 -0.26
C ALA A 221 19.98 5.30 0.13
N TYR A 222 19.07 5.94 -0.60
CA TYR A 222 18.55 7.26 -0.28
C TYR A 222 17.68 7.25 0.98
N THR A 223 16.73 6.32 1.06
CA THR A 223 15.78 6.22 2.17
C THR A 223 16.51 6.09 3.51
N TYR A 224 17.45 5.17 3.56
CA TYR A 224 18.14 4.83 4.81
C TYR A 224 19.50 5.51 4.99
N ARG A 225 19.80 6.57 4.21
CA ARG A 225 21.12 7.24 4.17
C ARG A 225 21.64 7.70 5.54
N ASP A 226 20.73 8.08 6.43
CA ASP A 226 21.04 8.63 7.75
C ASP A 226 21.02 7.58 8.87
N LEU A 227 20.68 6.31 8.57
CA LEU A 227 20.70 5.22 9.53
C LEU A 227 22.07 4.56 9.59
N SER A 228 22.44 4.07 10.77
CA SER A 228 23.63 3.24 10.95
C SER A 228 23.43 1.83 10.40
N ASP A 229 24.54 1.14 10.06
CA ASP A 229 24.48 -0.27 9.67
C ASP A 229 23.95 -1.17 10.80
N ALA A 230 24.13 -0.75 12.07
CA ALA A 230 23.56 -1.44 13.22
C ALA A 230 22.04 -1.30 13.30
N ASP A 231 21.50 -0.09 13.05
CA ASP A 231 20.05 0.12 12.98
C ASP A 231 19.41 -0.71 11.87
N LEU A 232 20.04 -0.75 10.69
CA LEU A 232 19.54 -1.55 9.57
C LEU A 232 19.62 -3.05 9.83
N ALA A 233 20.68 -3.52 10.50
CA ALA A 233 20.78 -4.92 10.91
C ALA A 233 19.65 -5.30 11.88
N ALA A 234 19.38 -4.44 12.87
CA ALA A 234 18.28 -4.66 13.82
C ALA A 234 16.90 -4.65 13.11
N TYR A 235 16.73 -3.83 12.07
CA TYR A 235 15.53 -3.83 11.24
C TYR A 235 15.38 -5.14 10.45
N VAL A 236 16.47 -5.62 9.83
CA VAL A 236 16.47 -6.93 9.15
C VAL A 236 16.13 -8.06 10.13
N ASP A 237 16.70 -8.04 11.33
CA ASP A 237 16.42 -9.05 12.37
C ASP A 237 14.94 -9.03 12.79
N PHE A 238 14.36 -7.84 12.94
CA PHE A 238 12.91 -7.70 13.17
C PHE A 238 12.11 -8.32 12.03
N LEU A 239 12.38 -7.92 10.78
CA LEU A 239 11.64 -8.40 9.61
C LEU A 239 11.77 -9.93 9.41
N ARG A 240 12.88 -10.55 9.81
CA ARG A 240 13.06 -12.01 9.80
C ARG A 240 12.30 -12.71 10.93
N GLY A 241 12.04 -12.02 12.02
CA GLY A 241 11.30 -12.55 13.14
C GLY A 241 9.81 -12.74 12.83
N PRO A 242 9.09 -13.60 13.60
CA PRO A 242 7.68 -13.89 13.35
C PRO A 242 6.78 -12.63 13.37
N ALA A 243 7.04 -11.69 14.28
CA ALA A 243 6.28 -10.45 14.39
C ALA A 243 6.51 -9.54 13.18
N GLY A 244 7.76 -9.35 12.77
CA GLY A 244 8.12 -8.50 11.64
C GLY A 244 7.68 -9.10 10.31
N LYS A 245 7.83 -10.41 10.13
CA LYS A 245 7.33 -11.09 8.93
C LYS A 245 5.81 -10.97 8.82
N GLY A 246 5.08 -11.26 9.90
CA GLY A 246 3.63 -11.14 9.91
C GLY A 246 3.14 -9.71 9.68
N TYR A 247 3.85 -8.72 10.24
CA TYR A 247 3.61 -7.30 10.00
C TYR A 247 3.83 -6.94 8.52
N ASN A 248 4.99 -7.30 7.94
CA ASN A 248 5.31 -7.00 6.55
C ASN A 248 4.30 -7.62 5.59
N ASP A 249 3.99 -8.89 5.75
CA ASP A 249 3.07 -9.62 4.89
C ASP A 249 1.66 -9.00 4.94
N ALA A 250 1.13 -8.73 6.14
CA ALA A 250 -0.20 -8.14 6.31
C ALA A 250 -0.27 -6.70 5.79
N MET A 251 0.76 -5.89 6.04
CA MET A 251 0.83 -4.50 5.58
C MET A 251 0.89 -4.43 4.04
N MET A 252 1.73 -5.26 3.43
CA MET A 252 1.87 -5.30 1.96
C MET A 252 0.59 -5.79 1.29
N GLU A 253 -0.10 -6.77 1.86
CA GLU A 253 -1.40 -7.24 1.38
C GLU A 253 -2.46 -6.14 1.48
N ALA A 254 -2.57 -5.49 2.64
CA ALA A 254 -3.55 -4.42 2.85
C ALA A 254 -3.31 -3.24 1.92
N LEU A 255 -2.05 -2.79 1.79
CA LEU A 255 -1.69 -1.71 0.89
C LEU A 255 -1.94 -2.08 -0.58
N SER A 256 -1.59 -3.30 -1.00
CA SER A 256 -1.84 -3.79 -2.35
C SER A 256 -3.32 -3.76 -2.70
N GLN A 257 -4.19 -4.28 -1.82
CA GLN A 257 -5.65 -4.27 -2.03
C GLN A 257 -6.19 -2.84 -2.09
N ALA A 258 -5.77 -1.95 -1.20
CA ALA A 258 -6.19 -0.54 -1.20
C ALA A 258 -5.78 0.18 -2.50
N LEU A 259 -4.55 -0.04 -2.97
CA LEU A 259 -4.04 0.55 -4.22
C LEU A 259 -4.79 0.00 -5.45
N VAL A 260 -5.11 -1.29 -5.48
CA VAL A 260 -5.93 -1.88 -6.56
C VAL A 260 -7.34 -1.30 -6.57
N ALA A 261 -7.97 -1.17 -5.40
CA ALA A 261 -9.30 -0.56 -5.30
C ALA A 261 -9.28 0.92 -5.76
N ALA A 262 -8.26 1.69 -5.36
CA ALA A 262 -8.06 3.05 -5.84
C ALA A 262 -7.84 3.09 -7.36
N SER A 263 -7.06 2.16 -7.91
CA SER A 263 -6.82 2.06 -9.35
C SER A 263 -8.10 1.77 -10.13
N MET A 264 -8.98 0.92 -9.61
CA MET A 264 -10.31 0.69 -10.21
C MET A 264 -11.18 1.96 -10.16
N ARG A 265 -11.20 2.68 -9.03
CA ARG A 265 -11.89 3.98 -8.94
C ARG A 265 -11.35 4.98 -9.97
N MET A 266 -10.03 5.06 -10.11
CA MET A 266 -9.38 5.90 -11.12
C MET A 266 -9.87 5.55 -12.53
N GLY A 267 -9.89 4.26 -12.87
CA GLY A 267 -10.39 3.81 -14.17
C GLY A 267 -11.87 4.18 -14.41
N GLN A 268 -12.70 4.12 -13.37
CA GLN A 268 -14.12 4.51 -13.46
C GLN A 268 -14.29 6.03 -13.68
N LEU A 269 -13.40 6.84 -13.09
CA LEU A 269 -13.40 8.30 -13.28
C LEU A 269 -12.89 8.73 -14.65
N LEU A 270 -12.12 7.87 -15.33
CA LEU A 270 -11.64 8.08 -16.69
C LEU A 270 -12.74 7.66 -17.70
N GLU A 271 -13.93 8.26 -17.63
CA GLU A 271 -14.96 8.03 -18.64
C GLU A 271 -14.40 8.31 -20.05
N PRO A 272 -14.77 7.49 -21.06
CA PRO A 272 -14.40 7.81 -22.43
C PRO A 272 -14.90 9.21 -22.78
N ALA A 273 -14.01 10.07 -23.26
CA ALA A 273 -14.31 11.47 -23.62
C ALA A 273 -15.35 11.64 -24.75
N GLY A 274 -16.28 10.72 -24.88
CA GLY A 274 -17.35 10.66 -25.88
C GLY A 274 -18.74 10.37 -25.32
N SER A 275 -18.91 10.17 -24.02
CA SER A 275 -20.23 9.82 -23.46
C SER A 275 -21.08 11.05 -23.01
N LYS A 276 -20.51 12.24 -22.99
CA LYS A 276 -21.27 13.48 -22.84
C LYS A 276 -21.70 13.99 -24.22
N GLN A 277 -22.72 13.39 -24.83
CA GLN A 277 -23.48 14.10 -25.85
C GLN A 277 -24.15 15.30 -25.19
N PRO A 278 -23.97 16.53 -25.70
CA PRO A 278 -24.76 17.66 -25.27
C PRO A 278 -26.22 17.38 -25.61
N ALA A 279 -27.11 17.60 -24.63
CA ALA A 279 -28.55 17.55 -24.77
C ALA A 279 -29.05 18.69 -25.68
#